data_0e9d5c52b0faf07a6388e0807f9b3494
#
_entry.id   0e9d5c52b0faf07a6388e0807f9b3494
#
_cell.length_a   1.000
_cell.length_b   1.000
_cell.length_c   1.000
_cell.angle_alpha   90.00
_cell.angle_beta   90.00
_cell.angle_gamma   90.00
#
_symmetry.space_group_name_H-M   'P 1'
#
loop_
_entity.id
_entity.type
_entity.pdbx_description
1 polymer ?
#
loop_
_entity_poly.entity_id
_entity_poly.type
_entity_poly.pdbx_seq_one_letter_code
_entity_poly.pdbx_strand_id
1 'polypeptide(L)'
;MAIGEFGGAPAVPGDNRVLVSTPLYWLYEMSHAALNPSRAWADATRLLFRNPGNPWSYTTLGKSVAAACELFERSTRRYTRPEWRISSTLVGGERIPVRASTVWQRPFCNLVYFERLFEHPPKRLQPKLLIVAPMSGHYPTLLRGTVEAFLPNHDVYITDWIDARMVPVSEGPFDLDDYIDYLISILHKLGGETHVIAVCQPSVPVLAAVSLMEAEQDPCVPISMVLMGGPIDTRINPTAVNALAEQRGLDWFRTHVISKVPFPNPGFMRDVYPGFLQLNGFVSMNLERHIEAHKQLFLNLVRGDGDSAQKHKEFYDEYLAVMDLAAEFYLQTVDTVFVRHALPMGQMTHRGRHVDPSAIERVALFTIEGEHDDISGVGQTEAAHRLCVNIPSDRQAHWLQPDVGHYGVFNGSRFRAEIAPRISDFVLSMTLSDRAARRPRNGAKNGAKNVRVSGNGAALRSA
;
A
#
# COMPACT_ATOMS: atom_id res chain seq x y z
N MET A 1 8.76 -5.38 57.19
CA MET A 1 8.21 -6.72 56.92
C MET A 1 8.60 -7.06 55.49
N ALA A 2 9.51 -8.01 55.36
CA ALA A 2 10.12 -8.42 54.10
C ALA A 2 9.14 -9.25 53.29
N ILE A 3 9.07 -9.04 51.97
CA ILE A 3 8.42 -9.97 51.03
C ILE A 3 9.56 -10.57 50.17
N GLY A 4 9.66 -11.90 50.29
CA GLY A 4 10.76 -12.68 49.80
C GLY A 4 10.84 -12.79 48.27
N GLU A 5 12.08 -12.94 47.83
CA GLU A 5 12.48 -13.40 46.52
C GLU A 5 11.94 -14.81 46.25
N PHE A 6 11.26 -15.01 45.13
CA PHE A 6 11.03 -16.36 44.57
C PHE A 6 12.01 -16.60 43.44
N GLY A 7 12.83 -17.63 43.69
CA GLY A 7 13.90 -18.08 42.84
C GLY A 7 13.42 -18.58 41.48
N GLY A 8 14.29 -18.38 40.48
CA GLY A 8 14.11 -18.82 39.12
C GLY A 8 14.02 -20.34 38.99
N ALA A 9 13.00 -20.82 38.28
CA ALA A 9 12.93 -22.16 37.75
C ALA A 9 13.51 -22.20 36.32
N PRO A 10 14.18 -23.30 35.92
CA PRO A 10 14.82 -23.39 34.61
C PRO A 10 13.77 -23.51 33.50
N ALA A 11 14.03 -22.81 32.37
CA ALA A 11 13.23 -22.84 31.18
C ALA A 11 13.15 -24.26 30.59
N VAL A 12 11.94 -24.82 30.51
CA VAL A 12 11.64 -26.04 29.77
C VAL A 12 11.34 -25.62 28.31
N PRO A 13 12.01 -26.19 27.31
CA PRO A 13 11.68 -25.92 25.92
C PRO A 13 10.48 -26.77 25.50
N GLY A 14 9.33 -26.17 25.48
CA GLY A 14 8.09 -26.75 25.01
C GLY A 14 7.10 -25.62 24.80
N ASP A 15 6.89 -25.24 23.53
CA ASP A 15 6.10 -24.08 23.09
C ASP A 15 4.60 -24.30 23.37
N ASN A 16 4.18 -24.13 24.62
CA ASN A 16 2.78 -24.22 25.05
C ASN A 16 2.01 -22.89 24.85
N ARG A 17 2.62 -21.85 24.23
CA ARG A 17 2.05 -20.49 24.15
C ARG A 17 1.19 -20.21 22.92
N VAL A 18 1.24 -21.06 21.90
CA VAL A 18 0.44 -20.96 20.67
C VAL A 18 -1.02 -21.41 20.86
N LEU A 19 -1.35 -22.02 21.99
CA LEU A 19 -2.66 -22.65 22.22
C LEU A 19 -3.81 -21.68 22.52
N VAL A 20 -3.56 -20.39 22.80
CA VAL A 20 -4.65 -19.47 23.24
C VAL A 20 -5.33 -18.79 22.06
N SER A 21 -4.63 -18.51 20.97
CA SER A 21 -5.19 -17.78 19.81
C SER A 21 -5.77 -18.70 18.73
N THR A 22 -5.33 -19.95 18.63
CA THR A 22 -5.86 -20.94 17.67
C THR A 22 -7.36 -21.20 17.87
N PRO A 23 -7.92 -21.32 19.11
CA PRO A 23 -9.35 -21.44 19.33
C PRO A 23 -10.15 -20.25 18.81
N LEU A 24 -9.59 -19.03 18.87
CA LEU A 24 -10.29 -17.81 18.43
C LEU A 24 -10.54 -17.82 16.92
N TYR A 25 -9.57 -18.28 16.13
CA TYR A 25 -9.75 -18.36 14.68
C TYR A 25 -10.80 -19.43 14.30
N TRP A 26 -10.75 -20.60 14.95
CA TRP A 26 -11.78 -21.62 14.77
C TRP A 26 -13.17 -21.14 15.19
N LEU A 27 -13.26 -20.43 16.32
CA LEU A 27 -14.52 -19.85 16.80
C LEU A 27 -15.07 -18.83 15.79
N TYR A 28 -14.22 -18.01 15.22
CA TYR A 28 -14.59 -17.08 14.16
C TYR A 28 -15.16 -17.81 12.93
N GLU A 29 -14.48 -18.85 12.44
CA GLU A 29 -14.95 -19.66 11.31
C GLU A 29 -16.31 -20.34 11.62
N MET A 30 -16.43 -20.93 12.81
CA MET A 30 -17.66 -21.57 13.24
C MET A 30 -18.82 -20.57 13.38
N SER A 31 -18.56 -19.39 13.93
CA SER A 31 -19.58 -18.35 14.07
C SER A 31 -20.09 -17.88 12.70
N HIS A 32 -19.19 -17.73 11.73
CA HIS A 32 -19.58 -17.41 10.36
C HIS A 32 -20.42 -18.52 9.71
N ALA A 33 -20.06 -19.78 9.91
CA ALA A 33 -20.82 -20.91 9.41
C ALA A 33 -22.22 -21.01 10.06
N ALA A 34 -22.29 -20.79 11.38
CA ALA A 34 -23.54 -20.82 12.14
C ALA A 34 -24.54 -19.74 11.71
N LEU A 35 -24.04 -18.61 11.22
CA LEU A 35 -24.91 -17.51 10.71
C LEU A 35 -25.42 -17.72 9.28
N ASN A 36 -24.95 -18.74 8.55
CA ASN A 36 -25.40 -18.99 7.17
C ASN A 36 -26.93 -19.12 7.01
N PRO A 37 -27.64 -19.90 7.85
CA PRO A 37 -29.11 -20.01 7.73
C PRO A 37 -29.82 -18.65 7.95
N SER A 38 -29.35 -17.88 8.95
CA SER A 38 -29.92 -16.57 9.25
C SER A 38 -29.70 -15.56 8.12
N ARG A 39 -28.53 -15.60 7.46
CA ARG A 39 -28.27 -14.79 6.27
C ARG A 39 -29.16 -15.17 5.10
N ALA A 40 -29.32 -16.47 4.84
CA ALA A 40 -30.21 -16.94 3.77
C ALA A 40 -31.66 -16.50 4.01
N TRP A 41 -32.13 -16.57 5.27
CA TRP A 41 -33.45 -16.08 5.64
C TRP A 41 -33.57 -14.57 5.47
N ALA A 42 -32.59 -13.80 5.91
CA ALA A 42 -32.56 -12.35 5.73
C ALA A 42 -32.58 -11.96 4.24
N ASP A 43 -31.82 -12.65 3.40
CA ASP A 43 -31.81 -12.44 1.95
C ASP A 43 -33.18 -12.74 1.31
N ALA A 44 -33.81 -13.86 1.66
CA ALA A 44 -35.12 -14.22 1.18
C ALA A 44 -36.19 -13.16 1.61
N THR A 45 -36.13 -12.71 2.85
CA THR A 45 -36.98 -11.65 3.39
C THR A 45 -36.74 -10.31 2.66
N ARG A 46 -35.50 -9.94 2.45
CA ARG A 46 -35.13 -8.73 1.68
C ARG A 46 -35.71 -8.78 0.26
N LEU A 47 -35.56 -9.91 -0.46
CA LEU A 47 -36.10 -10.08 -1.80
C LEU A 47 -37.63 -9.99 -1.81
N LEU A 48 -38.31 -10.60 -0.84
CA LEU A 48 -39.77 -10.51 -0.70
C LEU A 48 -40.25 -9.07 -0.56
N PHE A 49 -39.62 -8.28 0.33
CA PHE A 49 -39.99 -6.89 0.60
C PHE A 49 -39.47 -5.90 -0.46
N ARG A 50 -38.62 -6.32 -1.38
CA ARG A 50 -38.21 -5.55 -2.58
C ARG A 50 -38.95 -5.93 -3.84
N ASN A 51 -39.75 -7.00 -3.81
CA ASN A 51 -40.53 -7.43 -4.97
C ASN A 51 -41.62 -6.40 -5.27
N PRO A 52 -41.66 -5.80 -6.47
CA PRO A 52 -42.71 -4.87 -6.88
C PRO A 52 -44.13 -5.46 -6.83
N GLY A 53 -44.27 -6.78 -6.94
CA GLY A 53 -45.57 -7.46 -6.79
C GLY A 53 -46.06 -7.58 -5.34
N ASN A 54 -45.22 -7.22 -4.35
CA ASN A 54 -45.61 -7.22 -2.95
C ASN A 54 -46.04 -5.82 -2.52
N PRO A 55 -47.34 -5.61 -2.14
CA PRO A 55 -47.81 -4.27 -1.71
C PRO A 55 -47.02 -3.66 -0.56
N TRP A 56 -46.45 -4.48 0.34
CA TRP A 56 -45.62 -4.02 1.45
C TRP A 56 -44.32 -3.37 1.01
N SER A 57 -43.82 -3.65 -0.19
CA SER A 57 -42.56 -3.07 -0.74
C SER A 57 -42.63 -1.53 -0.86
N TYR A 58 -43.84 -1.00 -0.99
CA TYR A 58 -44.06 0.46 -1.11
C TYR A 58 -44.25 1.16 0.22
N THR A 59 -44.45 0.40 1.31
CA THR A 59 -44.63 0.96 2.65
C THR A 59 -43.28 1.26 3.34
N THR A 60 -43.28 2.24 4.24
CA THR A 60 -42.09 2.54 5.06
C THR A 60 -41.66 1.32 5.89
N LEU A 61 -42.63 0.56 6.43
CA LEU A 61 -42.36 -0.67 7.17
C LEU A 61 -41.65 -1.72 6.32
N GLY A 62 -42.16 -2.01 5.11
CA GLY A 62 -41.55 -2.98 4.22
C GLY A 62 -40.14 -2.58 3.77
N LYS A 63 -39.95 -1.30 3.44
CA LYS A 63 -38.61 -0.75 3.14
C LYS A 63 -37.64 -0.87 4.32
N SER A 64 -38.12 -0.60 5.56
CA SER A 64 -37.30 -0.74 6.77
C SER A 64 -36.92 -2.19 7.04
N VAL A 65 -37.85 -3.15 6.84
CA VAL A 65 -37.54 -4.60 6.96
C VAL A 65 -36.48 -5.00 5.93
N ALA A 66 -36.67 -4.62 4.66
CA ALA A 66 -35.68 -4.92 3.61
C ALA A 66 -34.30 -4.31 3.91
N ALA A 67 -34.26 -3.06 4.40
CA ALA A 67 -33.02 -2.39 4.78
C ALA A 67 -32.33 -3.05 5.98
N ALA A 68 -33.10 -3.46 7.00
CA ALA A 68 -32.55 -4.19 8.16
C ALA A 68 -31.98 -5.55 7.77
N CYS A 69 -32.66 -6.30 6.92
CA CYS A 69 -32.18 -7.58 6.40
C CYS A 69 -30.89 -7.41 5.57
N GLU A 70 -30.82 -6.37 4.73
CA GLU A 70 -29.59 -6.06 3.96
C GLU A 70 -28.45 -5.69 4.88
N LEU A 71 -28.69 -4.84 5.89
CA LEU A 71 -27.66 -4.45 6.84
C LEU A 71 -27.16 -5.65 7.65
N PHE A 72 -28.06 -6.53 8.11
CA PHE A 72 -27.69 -7.76 8.82
C PHE A 72 -26.82 -8.68 7.95
N GLU A 73 -27.24 -8.94 6.69
CA GLU A 73 -26.49 -9.77 5.77
C GLU A 73 -25.08 -9.18 5.54
N ARG A 74 -24.98 -7.89 5.24
CA ARG A 74 -23.71 -7.20 5.00
C ARG A 74 -22.80 -7.14 6.23
N SER A 75 -23.36 -7.03 7.43
CA SER A 75 -22.57 -6.98 8.68
C SER A 75 -22.07 -8.36 9.11
N THR A 76 -22.65 -9.43 8.60
CA THR A 76 -22.32 -10.80 9.03
C THR A 76 -21.71 -11.68 7.95
N ARG A 77 -21.77 -11.29 6.66
CA ARG A 77 -21.18 -12.05 5.56
C ARG A 77 -19.64 -12.02 5.60
N ARG A 78 -19.03 -12.99 4.96
CA ARG A 78 -17.60 -12.94 4.66
C ARG A 78 -17.40 -12.14 3.37
N TYR A 79 -16.53 -11.17 3.43
CA TYR A 79 -16.07 -10.44 2.26
C TYR A 79 -14.88 -11.18 1.66
N THR A 80 -15.00 -11.53 0.39
CA THR A 80 -13.90 -12.11 -0.39
C THR A 80 -13.09 -11.01 -1.04
N ARG A 81 -11.92 -11.36 -1.59
CA ARG A 81 -11.10 -10.41 -2.35
C ARG A 81 -11.92 -9.75 -3.44
N PRO A 82 -12.01 -8.40 -3.45
CA PRO A 82 -12.73 -7.67 -4.49
C PRO A 82 -12.00 -7.76 -5.85
N GLU A 83 -12.76 -7.62 -6.93
CA GLU A 83 -12.21 -7.51 -8.27
C GLU A 83 -11.76 -6.08 -8.57
N TRP A 84 -10.78 -5.92 -9.46
CA TRP A 84 -10.31 -4.59 -9.87
C TRP A 84 -11.37 -3.75 -10.58
N ARG A 85 -12.21 -4.34 -11.42
CA ARG A 85 -13.33 -3.70 -12.15
C ARG A 85 -12.94 -2.44 -12.91
N ILE A 86 -11.68 -2.31 -13.34
CA ILE A 86 -11.18 -1.22 -14.17
C ILE A 86 -11.22 -1.68 -15.62
N SER A 87 -12.26 -1.32 -16.36
CA SER A 87 -12.44 -1.73 -17.75
C SER A 87 -12.04 -0.67 -18.77
N SER A 88 -11.91 0.59 -18.39
CA SER A 88 -11.52 1.69 -19.29
C SER A 88 -11.00 2.90 -18.50
N THR A 89 -10.25 3.77 -19.17
CA THR A 89 -9.80 5.07 -18.67
C THR A 89 -9.98 6.17 -19.74
N LEU A 90 -9.92 7.44 -19.34
CA LEU A 90 -10.00 8.58 -20.27
C LEU A 90 -8.60 9.11 -20.53
N VAL A 91 -8.14 9.11 -21.78
CA VAL A 91 -6.85 9.67 -22.19
C VAL A 91 -7.08 10.74 -23.26
N GLY A 92 -6.80 11.99 -22.94
CA GLY A 92 -7.04 13.09 -23.87
C GLY A 92 -8.48 13.27 -24.32
N GLY A 93 -9.46 12.82 -23.51
CA GLY A 93 -10.89 12.86 -23.81
C GLY A 93 -11.42 11.61 -24.53
N GLU A 94 -10.56 10.70 -24.92
CA GLU A 94 -10.92 9.41 -25.54
C GLU A 94 -11.00 8.31 -24.49
N ARG A 95 -12.02 7.42 -24.60
CA ARG A 95 -12.19 6.28 -23.72
C ARG A 95 -11.35 5.10 -24.22
N ILE A 96 -10.30 4.78 -23.51
CA ILE A 96 -9.38 3.68 -23.83
C ILE A 96 -9.73 2.46 -22.97
N PRO A 97 -9.94 1.29 -23.58
CA PRO A 97 -10.13 0.04 -22.82
C PRO A 97 -8.89 -0.30 -21.99
N VAL A 98 -9.10 -0.90 -20.81
CA VAL A 98 -8.05 -1.35 -19.90
C VAL A 98 -8.19 -2.84 -19.64
N ARG A 99 -7.06 -3.55 -19.67
CA ARG A 99 -6.95 -4.95 -19.32
C ARG A 99 -5.97 -5.13 -18.17
N ALA A 100 -6.45 -5.69 -17.06
CA ALA A 100 -5.59 -6.06 -15.94
C ALA A 100 -4.98 -7.46 -16.21
N SER A 101 -3.66 -7.59 -16.04
CA SER A 101 -2.93 -8.85 -16.21
C SER A 101 -1.80 -8.99 -15.19
N THR A 102 -1.54 -10.21 -14.72
CA THR A 102 -0.41 -10.51 -13.85
C THR A 102 0.85 -10.67 -14.72
N VAL A 103 1.89 -9.85 -14.46
CA VAL A 103 3.13 -9.82 -15.25
C VAL A 103 4.36 -10.35 -14.50
N TRP A 104 4.23 -10.58 -13.20
CA TRP A 104 5.20 -11.22 -12.31
C TRP A 104 4.45 -11.87 -11.15
N GLN A 105 4.96 -12.99 -10.64
CA GLN A 105 4.31 -13.76 -9.59
C GLN A 105 5.32 -14.42 -8.66
N ARG A 106 4.99 -14.40 -7.37
CA ARG A 106 5.64 -15.14 -6.27
C ARG A 106 4.55 -15.64 -5.31
N PRO A 107 4.85 -16.57 -4.40
CA PRO A 107 3.84 -17.15 -3.50
C PRO A 107 2.99 -16.12 -2.73
N PHE A 108 3.59 -15.02 -2.31
CA PHE A 108 2.91 -14.00 -1.49
C PHE A 108 2.52 -12.73 -2.25
N CYS A 109 2.93 -12.58 -3.52
CA CYS A 109 2.61 -11.36 -4.29
C CYS A 109 2.53 -11.63 -5.78
N ASN A 110 1.54 -11.02 -6.43
CA ASN A 110 1.49 -10.81 -7.86
C ASN A 110 1.83 -9.35 -8.18
N LEU A 111 2.39 -9.10 -9.35
CA LEU A 111 2.45 -7.75 -9.94
C LEU A 111 1.38 -7.65 -11.01
N VAL A 112 0.40 -6.80 -10.81
CA VAL A 112 -0.68 -6.54 -11.77
C VAL A 112 -0.33 -5.33 -12.60
N TYR A 113 -0.43 -5.46 -13.92
CA TYR A 113 -0.30 -4.40 -14.91
C TYR A 113 -1.67 -4.06 -15.49
N PHE A 114 -2.00 -2.78 -15.56
CA PHE A 114 -3.21 -2.25 -16.20
C PHE A 114 -2.88 -1.74 -17.59
N GLU A 115 -2.93 -2.63 -18.56
CA GLU A 115 -2.64 -2.35 -19.95
C GLU A 115 -3.75 -1.52 -20.58
N ARG A 116 -3.41 -0.34 -21.08
CA ARG A 116 -4.32 0.49 -21.89
C ARG A 116 -4.21 0.07 -23.34
N LEU A 117 -5.32 -0.36 -23.93
CA LEU A 117 -5.37 -0.90 -25.28
C LEU A 117 -5.58 0.23 -26.30
N PHE A 118 -4.50 0.95 -26.60
CA PHE A 118 -4.50 2.01 -27.60
C PHE A 118 -4.55 1.45 -29.02
N GLU A 119 -5.37 2.02 -29.89
CA GLU A 119 -5.31 1.74 -31.34
C GLU A 119 -4.01 2.28 -31.98
N HIS A 120 -3.55 3.43 -31.47
CA HIS A 120 -2.30 4.06 -31.88
C HIS A 120 -1.48 4.46 -30.64
N PRO A 121 -0.15 4.29 -30.66
CA PRO A 121 0.71 4.67 -29.53
C PRO A 121 0.47 6.12 -29.11
N PRO A 122 0.35 6.41 -27.82
CA PRO A 122 0.14 7.77 -27.34
C PRO A 122 1.34 8.65 -27.66
N LYS A 123 1.08 9.87 -28.13
CA LYS A 123 2.14 10.84 -28.46
C LYS A 123 2.83 11.41 -27.22
N ARG A 124 2.15 11.39 -26.08
CA ARG A 124 2.68 11.88 -24.79
C ARG A 124 3.47 10.79 -24.09
N LEU A 125 4.49 11.23 -23.35
CA LEU A 125 5.24 10.34 -22.47
C LEU A 125 4.31 9.69 -21.45
N GLN A 126 4.50 8.39 -21.25
CA GLN A 126 3.73 7.57 -20.32
C GLN A 126 4.71 6.91 -19.34
N PRO A 127 5.12 7.60 -18.25
CA PRO A 127 6.05 7.02 -17.28
C PRO A 127 5.51 5.73 -16.66
N LYS A 128 6.39 4.75 -16.40
CA LYS A 128 6.03 3.56 -15.63
C LYS A 128 5.87 3.93 -14.16
N LEU A 129 4.76 3.54 -13.57
CA LEU A 129 4.43 3.81 -12.19
C LEU A 129 4.12 2.50 -11.45
N LEU A 130 4.97 2.14 -10.49
CA LEU A 130 4.75 1.04 -9.57
C LEU A 130 4.08 1.57 -8.31
N ILE A 131 2.86 1.14 -8.04
CA ILE A 131 2.18 1.38 -6.77
C ILE A 131 2.46 0.18 -5.86
N VAL A 132 3.11 0.42 -4.73
CA VAL A 132 3.31 -0.59 -3.69
C VAL A 132 2.18 -0.45 -2.69
N ALA A 133 1.25 -1.39 -2.75
CA ALA A 133 0.09 -1.43 -1.88
C ALA A 133 0.48 -1.85 -0.45
N PRO A 134 -0.20 -1.33 0.59
CA PRO A 134 0.06 -1.75 1.95
C PRO A 134 -0.29 -3.23 2.16
N MET A 135 0.55 -3.92 2.93
CA MET A 135 0.30 -5.26 3.47
C MET A 135 -0.10 -5.11 4.94
N SER A 136 -1.28 -4.53 5.17
CA SER A 136 -1.79 -4.15 6.49
C SER A 136 -3.20 -4.66 6.75
N GLY A 137 -3.60 -5.75 6.12
CA GLY A 137 -4.87 -6.43 6.31
C GLY A 137 -5.87 -6.24 5.19
N HIS A 138 -5.90 -5.11 4.51
CA HIS A 138 -6.79 -4.90 3.37
C HIS A 138 -6.18 -5.43 2.07
N TYR A 139 -7.05 -5.81 1.14
CA TYR A 139 -6.60 -6.16 -0.22
C TYR A 139 -6.14 -4.92 -1.00
N PRO A 140 -5.19 -5.06 -1.93
CA PRO A 140 -4.70 -3.95 -2.77
C PRO A 140 -5.77 -3.25 -3.59
N THR A 141 -6.93 -3.88 -3.81
CA THR A 141 -8.10 -3.28 -4.46
C THR A 141 -8.64 -2.05 -3.72
N LEU A 142 -8.30 -1.86 -2.44
CA LEU A 142 -8.56 -0.62 -1.71
C LEU A 142 -7.95 0.61 -2.43
N LEU A 143 -6.87 0.40 -3.20
CA LEU A 143 -6.21 1.42 -4.02
C LEU A 143 -6.77 1.52 -5.44
N ARG A 144 -7.95 0.94 -5.75
CA ARG A 144 -8.56 1.04 -7.09
C ARG A 144 -8.67 2.48 -7.56
N GLY A 145 -9.16 3.38 -6.70
CA GLY A 145 -9.26 4.80 -7.02
C GLY A 145 -7.91 5.48 -7.26
N THR A 146 -6.85 4.99 -6.62
CA THR A 146 -5.47 5.45 -6.84
C THR A 146 -4.98 5.00 -8.23
N VAL A 147 -5.18 3.74 -8.58
CA VAL A 147 -4.86 3.22 -9.93
C VAL A 147 -5.59 4.01 -11.01
N GLU A 148 -6.91 4.19 -10.86
CA GLU A 148 -7.74 4.94 -11.81
C GLU A 148 -7.25 6.38 -12.00
N ALA A 149 -6.78 7.04 -10.95
CA ALA A 149 -6.30 8.42 -11.01
C ALA A 149 -5.01 8.57 -11.85
N PHE A 150 -4.15 7.54 -11.87
CA PHE A 150 -2.89 7.59 -12.62
C PHE A 150 -2.97 6.99 -14.02
N LEU A 151 -3.95 6.11 -14.30
CA LEU A 151 -4.10 5.45 -15.60
C LEU A 151 -4.17 6.40 -16.80
N PRO A 152 -4.75 7.63 -16.73
CA PRO A 152 -4.76 8.51 -17.88
C PRO A 152 -3.38 8.87 -18.44
N ASN A 153 -2.35 8.93 -17.58
CA ASN A 153 -1.05 9.48 -17.94
C ASN A 153 0.15 8.56 -17.66
N HIS A 154 -0.07 7.36 -17.10
CA HIS A 154 1.02 6.47 -16.68
C HIS A 154 0.75 5.02 -17.08
N ASP A 155 1.83 4.25 -17.28
CA ASP A 155 1.76 2.79 -17.31
C ASP A 155 1.77 2.27 -15.87
N VAL A 156 0.60 1.86 -15.37
CA VAL A 156 0.39 1.58 -13.94
C VAL A 156 0.54 0.10 -13.63
N TYR A 157 1.41 -0.18 -12.67
CA TYR A 157 1.62 -1.48 -12.03
C TYR A 157 1.28 -1.39 -10.56
N ILE A 158 0.77 -2.48 -9.96
CA ILE A 158 0.52 -2.53 -8.51
C ILE A 158 0.91 -3.89 -7.94
N THR A 159 1.50 -3.88 -6.73
CA THR A 159 1.69 -5.09 -5.95
C THR A 159 0.35 -5.60 -5.45
N ASP A 160 0.07 -6.87 -5.71
CA ASP A 160 -1.16 -7.54 -5.34
C ASP A 160 -0.85 -8.68 -4.39
N TRP A 161 -0.83 -8.35 -3.09
CA TRP A 161 -0.49 -9.26 -2.01
C TRP A 161 -1.51 -10.38 -1.88
N ILE A 162 -1.00 -11.58 -1.66
CA ILE A 162 -1.80 -12.79 -1.50
C ILE A 162 -2.13 -13.00 -0.03
N ASP A 163 -3.38 -13.29 0.27
CA ASP A 163 -3.82 -13.70 1.60
C ASP A 163 -3.00 -14.90 2.09
N ALA A 164 -2.27 -14.73 3.18
CA ALA A 164 -1.37 -15.76 3.70
C ALA A 164 -2.11 -17.08 4.04
N ARG A 165 -3.42 -17.01 4.32
CA ARG A 165 -4.29 -18.18 4.48
C ARG A 165 -4.35 -19.06 3.22
N MET A 166 -4.11 -18.47 2.05
CA MET A 166 -4.15 -19.15 0.76
C MET A 166 -2.78 -19.66 0.30
N VAL A 167 -1.70 -19.39 1.04
CA VAL A 167 -0.34 -19.79 0.68
C VAL A 167 0.06 -21.05 1.47
N PRO A 168 0.30 -22.21 0.82
CA PRO A 168 0.70 -23.43 1.48
C PRO A 168 1.98 -23.25 2.32
N VAL A 169 2.07 -23.99 3.43
CA VAL A 169 3.27 -23.94 4.32
C VAL A 169 4.54 -24.37 3.58
N SER A 170 4.42 -25.22 2.56
CA SER A 170 5.54 -25.67 1.71
C SER A 170 6.23 -24.54 0.93
N GLU A 171 5.58 -23.40 0.74
CA GLU A 171 6.17 -22.21 0.09
C GLU A 171 7.14 -21.45 1.02
N GLY A 172 7.32 -21.93 2.25
CA GLY A 172 8.20 -21.33 3.25
C GLY A 172 7.60 -20.17 4.03
N PRO A 173 8.38 -19.54 4.92
CA PRO A 173 8.01 -18.33 5.63
C PRO A 173 8.01 -17.11 4.70
N PHE A 174 7.46 -16.01 5.19
CA PHE A 174 7.53 -14.70 4.53
C PHE A 174 7.68 -13.61 5.58
N ASP A 175 8.78 -12.91 5.54
CA ASP A 175 9.14 -11.87 6.50
C ASP A 175 9.35 -10.49 5.84
N LEU A 176 9.85 -9.50 6.57
CA LEU A 176 10.13 -8.15 6.05
C LEU A 176 11.31 -8.17 5.07
N ASP A 177 12.28 -9.04 5.27
CA ASP A 177 13.41 -9.18 4.34
C ASP A 177 12.93 -9.77 3.00
N ASP A 178 12.02 -10.76 3.03
CA ASP A 178 11.38 -11.31 1.82
C ASP A 178 10.56 -10.24 1.08
N TYR A 179 9.87 -9.37 1.83
CA TYR A 179 9.13 -8.26 1.25
C TYR A 179 10.06 -7.32 0.47
N ILE A 180 11.20 -6.96 1.06
CA ILE A 180 12.22 -6.11 0.41
C ILE A 180 12.80 -6.82 -0.83
N ASP A 181 13.11 -8.11 -0.74
CA ASP A 181 13.59 -8.91 -1.89
C ASP A 181 12.57 -8.95 -3.03
N TYR A 182 11.27 -9.05 -2.71
CA TYR A 182 10.20 -8.98 -3.72
C TYR A 182 10.17 -7.63 -4.42
N LEU A 183 10.32 -6.51 -3.68
CA LEU A 183 10.39 -5.17 -4.26
C LEU A 183 11.57 -5.01 -5.21
N ILE A 184 12.77 -5.44 -4.79
CA ILE A 184 13.97 -5.41 -5.63
C ILE A 184 13.75 -6.24 -6.90
N SER A 185 13.20 -7.46 -6.77
CA SER A 185 12.88 -8.32 -7.92
C SER A 185 11.86 -7.69 -8.88
N ILE A 186 10.86 -6.99 -8.35
CA ILE A 186 9.86 -6.27 -9.16
C ILE A 186 10.52 -5.08 -9.88
N LEU A 187 11.37 -4.32 -9.21
CA LEU A 187 12.11 -3.22 -9.83
C LEU A 187 13.04 -3.70 -10.93
N HIS A 188 13.75 -4.82 -10.75
CA HIS A 188 14.53 -5.47 -11.80
C HIS A 188 13.64 -5.89 -12.99
N LYS A 189 12.45 -6.44 -12.74
CA LYS A 189 11.50 -6.80 -13.78
C LYS A 189 11.02 -5.59 -14.58
N LEU A 190 10.80 -4.44 -13.93
CA LEU A 190 10.30 -3.22 -14.56
C LEU A 190 11.40 -2.38 -15.21
N GLY A 191 12.62 -2.45 -14.66
CA GLY A 191 13.80 -1.70 -15.14
C GLY A 191 13.88 -0.27 -14.62
N GLY A 192 15.04 0.37 -14.82
CA GLY A 192 15.43 1.65 -14.24
C GLY A 192 14.66 2.90 -14.69
N GLU A 193 13.68 2.80 -15.59
CA GLU A 193 12.79 3.92 -15.98
C GLU A 193 11.45 3.86 -15.22
N THR A 194 11.46 3.37 -13.99
CA THR A 194 10.27 3.19 -13.15
C THR A 194 10.22 4.26 -12.06
N HIS A 195 9.02 4.71 -11.73
CA HIS A 195 8.72 5.51 -10.55
C HIS A 195 7.96 4.65 -9.55
N VAL A 196 8.18 4.85 -8.25
CA VAL A 196 7.54 4.06 -7.19
C VAL A 196 6.65 4.97 -6.35
N ILE A 197 5.43 4.53 -6.05
CA ILE A 197 4.57 5.10 -5.02
C ILE A 197 4.40 4.06 -3.92
N ALA A 198 4.82 4.37 -2.70
CA ALA A 198 4.61 3.55 -1.51
C ALA A 198 3.47 4.15 -0.68
N VAL A 199 2.39 3.41 -0.51
CA VAL A 199 1.22 3.88 0.24
C VAL A 199 1.23 3.29 1.64
N CYS A 200 1.41 4.13 2.67
CA CYS A 200 1.38 3.74 4.09
C CYS A 200 2.60 2.85 4.48
N GLN A 201 2.36 1.69 5.06
CA GLN A 201 3.35 0.72 5.56
C GLN A 201 4.51 0.44 4.57
N PRO A 202 4.31 0.27 3.25
CA PRO A 202 5.39 0.06 2.28
C PRO A 202 6.46 1.15 2.21
N SER A 203 6.24 2.32 2.78
CA SER A 203 7.24 3.41 2.76
C SER A 203 8.58 2.97 3.35
N VAL A 204 8.56 2.17 4.43
CA VAL A 204 9.79 1.66 5.05
C VAL A 204 10.51 0.64 4.17
N PRO A 205 9.88 -0.47 3.72
CA PRO A 205 10.57 -1.44 2.88
C PRO A 205 10.92 -0.91 1.48
N VAL A 206 10.18 0.05 0.91
CA VAL A 206 10.56 0.73 -0.34
C VAL A 206 11.82 1.57 -0.12
N LEU A 207 11.86 2.37 0.95
CA LEU A 207 13.05 3.15 1.27
C LEU A 207 14.27 2.25 1.52
N ALA A 208 14.07 1.13 2.21
CA ALA A 208 15.12 0.13 2.44
C ALA A 208 15.61 -0.51 1.12
N ALA A 209 14.69 -0.96 0.25
CA ALA A 209 15.02 -1.55 -1.05
C ALA A 209 15.83 -0.56 -1.91
N VAL A 210 15.38 0.70 -2.01
CA VAL A 210 16.07 1.74 -2.77
C VAL A 210 17.44 2.05 -2.19
N SER A 211 17.58 2.09 -0.85
CA SER A 211 18.88 2.28 -0.18
C SER A 211 19.87 1.18 -0.54
N LEU A 212 19.44 -0.08 -0.50
CA LEU A 212 20.28 -1.22 -0.85
C LEU A 212 20.71 -1.21 -2.32
N MET A 213 19.75 -0.92 -3.23
CA MET A 213 20.02 -0.85 -4.67
C MET A 213 20.96 0.32 -5.02
N GLU A 214 20.82 1.48 -4.37
CA GLU A 214 21.72 2.62 -4.55
C GLU A 214 23.14 2.32 -4.03
N ALA A 215 23.26 1.70 -2.87
CA ALA A 215 24.55 1.29 -2.31
C ALA A 215 25.30 0.30 -3.24
N GLU A 216 24.57 -0.51 -4.02
CA GLU A 216 25.10 -1.42 -5.03
C GLU A 216 25.27 -0.78 -6.43
N GLN A 217 24.88 0.48 -6.57
CA GLN A 217 24.84 1.18 -7.86
C GLN A 217 24.02 0.43 -8.92
N ASP A 218 22.94 -0.20 -8.46
CA ASP A 218 22.06 -1.00 -9.32
C ASP A 218 21.47 -0.13 -10.44
N PRO A 219 21.54 -0.56 -11.72
CA PRO A 219 20.99 0.19 -12.84
C PRO A 219 19.45 0.21 -12.86
N CYS A 220 18.80 -0.66 -12.09
CA CYS A 220 17.34 -0.78 -12.02
C CYS A 220 16.73 0.04 -10.87
N VAL A 221 17.51 0.88 -10.17
CA VAL A 221 16.93 1.82 -9.20
C VAL A 221 15.84 2.68 -9.87
N PRO A 222 14.74 3.01 -9.17
CA PRO A 222 13.70 3.86 -9.74
C PRO A 222 14.20 5.29 -9.94
N ILE A 223 13.58 6.03 -10.86
CA ILE A 223 13.88 7.47 -11.06
C ILE A 223 13.44 8.29 -9.83
N SER A 224 12.30 7.92 -9.25
CA SER A 224 11.78 8.58 -8.04
C SER A 224 10.99 7.61 -7.16
N MET A 225 10.89 7.95 -5.88
CA MET A 225 9.99 7.34 -4.92
C MET A 225 9.09 8.40 -4.28
N VAL A 226 7.80 8.07 -4.19
CA VAL A 226 6.79 8.86 -3.50
C VAL A 226 6.35 8.08 -2.28
N LEU A 227 6.54 8.61 -1.08
CA LEU A 227 6.16 7.98 0.18
C LEU A 227 4.94 8.69 0.74
N MET A 228 3.83 7.96 0.96
CA MET A 228 2.54 8.54 1.29
C MET A 228 2.03 8.01 2.62
N GLY A 229 1.95 8.85 3.66
CA GLY A 229 1.41 8.48 4.98
C GLY A 229 2.14 7.28 5.60
N GLY A 230 3.46 7.22 5.46
CA GLY A 230 4.28 6.09 5.87
C GLY A 230 5.01 6.28 7.20
N PRO A 231 5.17 5.22 8.01
CA PRO A 231 5.74 5.27 9.34
C PRO A 231 7.28 5.24 9.30
N ILE A 232 7.93 6.25 8.69
CA ILE A 232 9.39 6.30 8.58
C ILE A 232 10.03 6.54 9.94
N ASP A 233 9.52 7.52 10.73
CA ASP A 233 9.95 7.73 12.10
C ASP A 233 8.72 7.86 13.03
N THR A 234 8.30 6.76 13.58
CA THR A 234 7.09 6.66 14.41
C THR A 234 7.22 7.32 15.79
N ARG A 235 8.41 7.82 16.15
CA ARG A 235 8.64 8.61 17.38
C ARG A 235 8.12 10.05 17.23
N ILE A 236 7.89 10.51 16.00
CA ILE A 236 7.37 11.84 15.70
C ILE A 236 5.85 11.79 15.73
N ASN A 237 5.23 12.64 16.55
CA ASN A 237 3.78 12.70 16.70
C ASN A 237 3.13 11.29 16.77
N PRO A 238 3.49 10.47 17.80
CA PRO A 238 3.07 9.08 17.88
C PRO A 238 1.55 8.99 17.97
N THR A 239 0.98 8.12 17.15
CA THR A 239 -0.46 7.83 17.12
C THR A 239 -0.83 6.72 18.11
N ALA A 240 -2.13 6.43 18.26
CA ALA A 240 -2.60 5.33 19.10
C ALA A 240 -2.01 3.97 18.68
N VAL A 241 -1.75 3.78 17.38
CA VAL A 241 -1.11 2.56 16.85
C VAL A 241 0.32 2.44 17.34
N ASN A 242 1.09 3.54 17.28
CA ASN A 242 2.48 3.57 17.75
C ASN A 242 2.54 3.30 19.27
N ALA A 243 1.71 4.02 20.05
CA ALA A 243 1.65 3.85 21.50
C ALA A 243 1.28 2.42 21.92
N LEU A 244 0.35 1.76 21.21
CA LEU A 244 -0.01 0.37 21.46
C LEU A 244 1.19 -0.57 21.25
N ALA A 245 1.95 -0.39 20.17
CA ALA A 245 3.11 -1.22 19.86
C ALA A 245 4.20 -1.09 20.95
N GLU A 246 4.53 0.13 21.37
CA GLU A 246 5.50 0.40 22.42
C GLU A 246 5.07 -0.14 23.79
N GLN A 247 3.80 0.06 24.17
CA GLN A 247 3.29 -0.36 25.49
C GLN A 247 3.18 -1.87 25.62
N ARG A 248 2.81 -2.57 24.56
CA ARG A 248 2.56 -4.02 24.61
C ARG A 248 3.82 -4.84 24.36
N GLY A 249 4.71 -4.37 23.51
CA GLY A 249 5.91 -5.09 23.12
C GLY A 249 5.63 -6.34 22.25
N LEU A 250 6.67 -6.87 21.64
CA LEU A 250 6.58 -7.94 20.62
C LEU A 250 5.96 -9.24 21.14
N ASP A 251 6.29 -9.63 22.40
CA ASP A 251 5.79 -10.88 22.98
C ASP A 251 4.27 -10.89 23.18
N TRP A 252 3.68 -9.73 23.46
CA TRP A 252 2.24 -9.61 23.53
C TRP A 252 1.59 -9.88 22.17
N PHE A 253 2.11 -9.28 21.09
CA PHE A 253 1.59 -9.53 19.74
C PHE A 253 1.72 -10.99 19.36
N ARG A 254 2.86 -11.60 19.62
CA ARG A 254 3.10 -13.02 19.34
C ARG A 254 2.09 -13.94 20.04
N THR A 255 1.73 -13.62 21.29
CA THR A 255 0.88 -14.51 22.12
C THR A 255 -0.61 -14.24 21.95
N HIS A 256 -1.03 -13.01 21.58
CA HIS A 256 -2.45 -12.63 21.59
C HIS A 256 -3.06 -12.46 20.19
N VAL A 257 -2.25 -12.18 19.16
CA VAL A 257 -2.80 -11.90 17.83
C VAL A 257 -2.40 -12.93 16.76
N ILE A 258 -1.30 -13.70 16.96
CA ILE A 258 -0.91 -14.74 16.01
C ILE A 258 -1.76 -15.98 16.22
N SER A 259 -2.24 -16.55 15.12
CA SER A 259 -3.07 -17.75 15.10
C SER A 259 -2.65 -18.67 13.95
N LYS A 260 -2.95 -19.97 14.10
CA LYS A 260 -2.75 -20.92 13.00
C LYS A 260 -3.97 -20.93 12.07
N VAL A 261 -3.70 -20.92 10.77
CA VAL A 261 -4.74 -21.05 9.74
C VAL A 261 -5.47 -22.37 9.90
N PRO A 262 -6.81 -22.36 10.01
CA PRO A 262 -7.60 -23.58 10.17
C PRO A 262 -7.80 -24.34 8.84
N PHE A 263 -8.07 -25.65 8.94
CA PHE A 263 -8.57 -26.44 7.81
C PHE A 263 -9.95 -25.92 7.37
N PRO A 264 -10.30 -25.91 6.03
CA PRO A 264 -9.60 -26.53 4.91
C PRO A 264 -8.78 -25.53 4.04
N ASN A 265 -8.32 -24.42 4.59
CA ASN A 265 -7.58 -23.43 3.82
C ASN A 265 -6.24 -23.99 3.31
N PRO A 266 -5.76 -23.58 2.11
CA PRO A 266 -4.48 -24.03 1.56
C PRO A 266 -3.27 -23.80 2.48
N GLY A 267 -3.26 -22.67 3.22
CA GLY A 267 -2.23 -22.33 4.21
C GLY A 267 -2.43 -23.01 5.58
N PHE A 268 -3.19 -24.09 5.65
CA PHE A 268 -3.41 -24.82 6.91
C PHE A 268 -2.13 -24.97 7.75
N MET A 269 -2.22 -24.65 9.04
CA MET A 269 -1.12 -24.63 10.03
C MET A 269 -0.09 -23.49 9.86
N ARG A 270 -0.19 -22.60 8.87
CA ARG A 270 0.63 -21.39 8.80
C ARG A 270 0.31 -20.47 9.97
N ASP A 271 1.33 -19.90 10.57
CA ASP A 271 1.16 -18.83 11.57
C ASP A 271 0.85 -17.52 10.84
N VAL A 272 -0.26 -16.89 11.26
CA VAL A 272 -0.74 -15.65 10.63
C VAL A 272 -1.24 -14.64 11.66
N TYR A 273 -1.23 -13.36 11.30
CA TYR A 273 -2.07 -12.37 11.95
C TYR A 273 -3.40 -12.31 11.19
N PRO A 274 -4.51 -12.82 11.77
CA PRO A 274 -5.79 -12.92 11.05
C PRO A 274 -6.36 -11.56 10.67
N GLY A 275 -6.86 -11.45 9.43
CA GLY A 275 -7.44 -10.22 8.91
C GLY A 275 -8.62 -9.70 9.72
N PHE A 276 -9.45 -10.59 10.28
CA PHE A 276 -10.59 -10.17 11.12
C PHE A 276 -10.16 -9.50 12.44
N LEU A 277 -9.00 -9.86 13.01
CA LEU A 277 -8.46 -9.17 14.19
C LEU A 277 -7.93 -7.79 13.82
N GLN A 278 -7.28 -7.67 12.67
CA GLN A 278 -6.80 -6.39 12.14
C GLN A 278 -7.98 -5.44 11.89
N LEU A 279 -9.03 -5.94 11.24
CA LEU A 279 -10.24 -5.17 10.99
C LEU A 279 -10.89 -4.67 12.28
N ASN A 280 -10.99 -5.54 13.31
CA ASN A 280 -11.51 -5.14 14.61
C ASN A 280 -10.67 -4.01 15.23
N GLY A 281 -9.35 -4.06 15.09
CA GLY A 281 -8.46 -2.96 15.51
C GLY A 281 -8.80 -1.65 14.81
N PHE A 282 -8.89 -1.64 13.48
CA PHE A 282 -9.23 -0.44 12.70
C PHE A 282 -10.64 0.11 13.00
N VAL A 283 -11.64 -0.77 13.11
CA VAL A 283 -13.00 -0.35 13.42
C VAL A 283 -13.08 0.25 14.84
N SER A 284 -12.36 -0.32 15.82
CA SER A 284 -12.40 0.15 17.20
C SER A 284 -11.80 1.55 17.38
N MET A 285 -10.84 1.95 16.56
CA MET A 285 -10.26 3.29 16.60
C MET A 285 -11.26 4.39 16.21
N ASN A 286 -12.27 4.07 15.38
CA ASN A 286 -13.26 5.03 14.87
C ASN A 286 -14.68 4.46 14.95
N LEU A 287 -15.03 3.76 16.04
CA LEU A 287 -16.27 3.00 16.18
C LEU A 287 -17.52 3.87 15.96
N GLU A 288 -17.58 5.06 16.54
CA GLU A 288 -18.72 5.98 16.41
C GLU A 288 -18.97 6.36 14.93
N ARG A 289 -17.91 6.61 14.19
CA ARG A 289 -17.98 6.94 12.75
C ARG A 289 -18.53 5.77 11.94
N HIS A 290 -18.13 4.55 12.27
CA HIS A 290 -18.65 3.34 11.61
C HIS A 290 -20.13 3.09 11.94
N ILE A 291 -20.53 3.28 13.20
CA ILE A 291 -21.94 3.16 13.62
C ILE A 291 -22.80 4.18 12.87
N GLU A 292 -22.40 5.46 12.83
CA GLU A 292 -23.16 6.50 12.12
C GLU A 292 -23.21 6.22 10.61
N ALA A 293 -22.13 5.74 10.01
CA ALA A 293 -22.11 5.36 8.60
C ALA A 293 -23.12 4.25 8.28
N HIS A 294 -23.21 3.21 9.10
CA HIS A 294 -24.20 2.12 8.92
C HIS A 294 -25.64 2.59 9.15
N LYS A 295 -25.86 3.50 10.11
CA LYS A 295 -27.16 4.13 10.30
C LYS A 295 -27.57 4.97 9.08
N GLN A 296 -26.65 5.73 8.49
CA GLN A 296 -26.92 6.48 7.25
C GLN A 296 -27.22 5.53 6.07
N LEU A 297 -26.52 4.40 5.95
CA LEU A 297 -26.87 3.38 4.96
C LEU A 297 -28.31 2.91 5.12
N PHE A 298 -28.71 2.57 6.35
CA PHE A 298 -30.09 2.15 6.63
C PHE A 298 -31.09 3.23 6.21
N LEU A 299 -30.86 4.48 6.58
CA LEU A 299 -31.76 5.59 6.25
C LEU A 299 -31.82 5.83 4.72
N ASN A 300 -30.71 5.76 4.01
CA ASN A 300 -30.66 5.92 2.56
C ASN A 300 -31.43 4.78 1.86
N LEU A 301 -31.29 3.55 2.32
CA LEU A 301 -32.05 2.42 1.81
C LEU A 301 -33.57 2.57 2.01
N VAL A 302 -34.02 3.06 3.19
CA VAL A 302 -35.44 3.31 3.47
C VAL A 302 -36.01 4.45 2.62
N ARG A 303 -35.20 5.52 2.43
CA ARG A 303 -35.58 6.68 1.59
C ARG A 303 -35.58 6.38 0.10
N GLY A 304 -34.86 5.34 -0.31
CA GLY A 304 -34.68 5.01 -1.72
C GLY A 304 -33.57 5.84 -2.40
N ASP A 305 -32.66 6.43 -1.63
CA ASP A 305 -31.45 7.08 -2.15
C ASP A 305 -30.44 5.99 -2.56
N GLY A 306 -30.59 5.51 -3.79
CA GLY A 306 -29.79 4.43 -4.35
C GLY A 306 -28.32 4.81 -4.52
N ASP A 307 -28.02 6.05 -4.92
CA ASP A 307 -26.66 6.50 -5.23
C ASP A 307 -25.79 6.61 -3.97
N SER A 308 -26.33 7.22 -2.90
CA SER A 308 -25.61 7.32 -1.61
C SER A 308 -25.45 5.94 -0.97
N ALA A 309 -26.48 5.08 -1.03
CA ALA A 309 -26.40 3.71 -0.55
C ALA A 309 -25.36 2.90 -1.33
N GLN A 310 -25.28 3.06 -2.66
CA GLN A 310 -24.31 2.34 -3.49
C GLN A 310 -22.86 2.74 -3.20
N LYS A 311 -22.57 4.03 -3.09
CA LYS A 311 -21.22 4.53 -2.70
C LYS A 311 -20.78 3.98 -1.34
N HIS A 312 -21.70 3.95 -0.36
CA HIS A 312 -21.42 3.37 0.94
C HIS A 312 -21.10 1.88 0.84
N LYS A 313 -21.88 1.12 0.07
CA LYS A 313 -21.66 -0.32 -0.14
C LYS A 313 -20.29 -0.58 -0.78
N GLU A 314 -19.96 0.14 -1.83
CA GLU A 314 -18.69 0.02 -2.54
C GLU A 314 -17.50 0.26 -1.59
N PHE A 315 -17.57 1.30 -0.78
CA PHE A 315 -16.53 1.55 0.22
C PHE A 315 -16.40 0.41 1.23
N TYR A 316 -17.52 -0.07 1.81
CA TYR A 316 -17.46 -1.11 2.82
C TYR A 316 -17.20 -2.51 2.23
N ASP A 317 -17.50 -2.76 0.96
CA ASP A 317 -17.10 -3.99 0.27
C ASP A 317 -15.57 -4.12 0.16
N GLU A 318 -14.86 -3.00 0.03
CA GLU A 318 -13.39 -2.96 0.09
C GLU A 318 -12.86 -2.98 1.53
N TYR A 319 -13.43 -2.13 2.40
CA TYR A 319 -12.95 -1.96 3.76
C TYR A 319 -13.13 -3.19 4.65
N LEU A 320 -14.21 -3.97 4.44
CA LEU A 320 -14.48 -5.20 5.19
C LEU A 320 -13.82 -6.44 4.56
N ALA A 321 -13.29 -6.32 3.35
CA ALA A 321 -12.52 -7.37 2.70
C ALA A 321 -11.08 -7.35 3.22
N VAL A 322 -10.76 -8.30 4.08
CA VAL A 322 -9.45 -8.39 4.74
C VAL A 322 -8.78 -9.73 4.47
N MET A 323 -7.45 -9.72 4.52
CA MET A 323 -6.59 -10.89 4.34
C MET A 323 -5.72 -11.12 5.56
N ASP A 324 -5.31 -12.36 5.77
CA ASP A 324 -4.35 -12.72 6.80
C ASP A 324 -2.93 -12.34 6.35
N LEU A 325 -2.11 -11.89 7.31
CA LEU A 325 -0.69 -11.62 7.07
C LEU A 325 0.16 -12.77 7.63
N ALA A 326 1.27 -13.09 6.97
CA ALA A 326 2.27 -14.01 7.53
C ALA A 326 2.77 -13.45 8.86
N ALA A 327 2.85 -14.32 9.90
CA ALA A 327 3.20 -13.90 11.25
C ALA A 327 4.61 -13.32 11.30
N GLU A 328 5.55 -13.91 10.55
CA GLU A 328 6.94 -13.49 10.49
C GLU A 328 7.05 -12.05 9.98
N PHE A 329 6.36 -11.74 8.88
CA PHE A 329 6.30 -10.39 8.32
C PHE A 329 5.71 -9.39 9.32
N TYR A 330 4.57 -9.74 9.91
CA TYR A 330 3.88 -8.85 10.85
C TYR A 330 4.75 -8.55 12.08
N LEU A 331 5.28 -9.59 12.72
CA LEU A 331 6.08 -9.46 13.94
C LEU A 331 7.40 -8.73 13.68
N GLN A 332 8.09 -9.02 12.57
CA GLN A 332 9.32 -8.32 12.22
C GLN A 332 9.04 -6.84 11.89
N THR A 333 7.91 -6.54 11.22
CA THR A 333 7.51 -5.15 10.95
C THR A 333 7.21 -4.40 12.26
N VAL A 334 6.45 -5.00 13.18
CA VAL A 334 6.16 -4.40 14.49
C VAL A 334 7.47 -4.11 15.25
N ASP A 335 8.35 -5.09 15.34
CA ASP A 335 9.64 -4.95 16.03
C ASP A 335 10.52 -3.86 15.38
N THR A 336 10.72 -3.94 14.06
CA THR A 336 11.67 -3.10 13.33
C THR A 336 11.19 -1.65 13.23
N VAL A 337 9.89 -1.44 12.97
CA VAL A 337 9.34 -0.10 12.67
C VAL A 337 8.80 0.58 13.92
N PHE A 338 8.04 -0.15 14.75
CA PHE A 338 7.25 0.46 15.83
C PHE A 338 7.85 0.30 17.23
N VAL A 339 8.70 -0.70 17.46
CA VAL A 339 9.34 -0.93 18.78
C VAL A 339 10.77 -0.43 18.78
N ARG A 340 11.60 -0.86 17.82
CA ARG A 340 13.02 -0.46 17.76
C ARG A 340 13.28 0.79 16.94
N HIS A 341 12.33 1.24 16.13
CA HIS A 341 12.49 2.36 15.17
C HIS A 341 13.78 2.22 14.37
N ALA A 342 14.06 1.01 13.90
CA ALA A 342 15.39 0.61 13.45
C ALA A 342 15.91 1.45 12.27
N LEU A 343 15.04 1.86 11.34
CA LEU A 343 15.44 2.65 10.17
C LEU A 343 15.94 4.07 10.59
N PRO A 344 15.16 4.90 11.30
CA PRO A 344 15.64 6.23 11.70
C PRO A 344 16.73 6.20 12.78
N MET A 345 16.89 5.05 13.48
CA MET A 345 18.02 4.85 14.42
C MET A 345 19.30 4.35 13.74
N GLY A 346 19.29 4.14 12.42
CA GLY A 346 20.44 3.58 11.68
C GLY A 346 20.78 2.14 12.08
N GLN A 347 19.78 1.37 12.51
CA GLN A 347 19.95 -0.01 13.00
C GLN A 347 19.24 -1.03 12.12
N MET A 348 18.55 -0.59 11.07
CA MET A 348 17.84 -1.50 10.18
C MET A 348 18.84 -2.34 9.37
N THR A 349 18.56 -3.63 9.30
CA THR A 349 19.30 -4.57 8.47
C THR A 349 18.36 -5.36 7.58
N HIS A 350 18.85 -5.76 6.41
CA HIS A 350 18.22 -6.69 5.48
C HIS A 350 19.18 -7.85 5.24
N ARG A 351 18.80 -9.07 5.55
CA ARG A 351 19.66 -10.27 5.45
C ARG A 351 21.04 -10.04 6.12
N GLY A 352 21.08 -9.33 7.24
CA GLY A 352 22.30 -8.97 7.97
C GLY A 352 23.12 -7.82 7.36
N ARG A 353 22.70 -7.24 6.23
CA ARG A 353 23.34 -6.05 5.64
C ARG A 353 22.69 -4.78 6.20
N HIS A 354 23.48 -3.81 6.53
CA HIS A 354 23.00 -2.50 7.01
C HIS A 354 22.24 -1.77 5.89
N VAL A 355 21.09 -1.21 6.23
CA VAL A 355 20.26 -0.36 5.37
C VAL A 355 20.62 1.10 5.69
N ASP A 356 21.27 1.77 4.75
CA ASP A 356 21.70 3.16 4.88
C ASP A 356 20.99 4.06 3.87
N PRO A 357 19.96 4.84 4.29
CA PRO A 357 19.27 5.76 3.39
C PRO A 357 20.17 6.90 2.85
N SER A 358 21.31 7.18 3.49
CA SER A 358 22.26 8.16 2.98
C SER A 358 22.94 7.71 1.68
N ALA A 359 22.92 6.42 1.36
CA ALA A 359 23.40 5.91 0.08
C ALA A 359 22.59 6.38 -1.13
N ILE A 360 21.36 6.92 -0.90
CA ILE A 360 20.49 7.38 -1.98
C ILE A 360 20.96 8.74 -2.48
N GLU A 361 21.39 8.80 -3.74
CA GLU A 361 21.86 10.02 -4.42
C GLU A 361 21.06 10.32 -5.70
N ARG A 362 20.70 9.27 -6.46
CA ARG A 362 20.10 9.39 -7.80
C ARG A 362 18.58 9.43 -7.79
N VAL A 363 17.96 8.77 -6.81
CA VAL A 363 16.50 8.62 -6.74
C VAL A 363 15.86 9.86 -6.12
N ALA A 364 14.92 10.50 -6.82
CA ALA A 364 14.20 11.64 -6.29
C ALA A 364 13.18 11.22 -5.24
N LEU A 365 12.97 12.05 -4.21
CA LEU A 365 12.09 11.78 -3.07
C LEU A 365 10.95 12.78 -2.99
N PHE A 366 9.72 12.27 -2.93
CA PHE A 366 8.54 13.07 -2.61
C PHE A 366 7.80 12.44 -1.43
N THR A 367 7.58 13.18 -0.34
CA THR A 367 6.80 12.73 0.81
C THR A 367 5.46 13.45 0.89
N ILE A 368 4.40 12.72 1.22
CA ILE A 368 3.03 13.24 1.30
C ILE A 368 2.39 12.77 2.60
N GLU A 369 1.81 13.69 3.35
CA GLU A 369 1.14 13.44 4.63
C GLU A 369 -0.25 14.05 4.64
N GLY A 370 -1.12 13.56 5.51
CA GLY A 370 -2.44 14.15 5.78
C GLY A 370 -2.43 14.91 7.10
N GLU A 371 -3.00 16.12 7.12
CA GLU A 371 -3.05 16.96 8.33
C GLU A 371 -3.76 16.27 9.51
N HIS A 372 -4.76 15.44 9.22
CA HIS A 372 -5.56 14.72 10.22
C HIS A 372 -5.32 13.20 10.17
N ASP A 373 -4.10 12.79 9.81
CA ASP A 373 -3.73 11.37 9.75
C ASP A 373 -3.60 10.82 11.19
N ASP A 374 -4.50 9.89 11.54
CA ASP A 374 -4.58 9.23 12.84
C ASP A 374 -3.84 7.88 12.90
N ILE A 375 -3.22 7.47 11.79
CA ILE A 375 -2.45 6.23 11.66
C ILE A 375 -0.95 6.54 11.55
N SER A 376 -0.56 7.47 10.67
CA SER A 376 0.81 7.94 10.52
C SER A 376 0.85 9.44 10.82
N GLY A 377 1.34 9.82 12.01
CA GLY A 377 1.34 11.21 12.47
C GLY A 377 2.17 12.13 11.57
N VAL A 378 1.78 13.40 11.49
CA VAL A 378 2.46 14.42 10.70
C VAL A 378 3.93 14.51 11.09
N GLY A 379 4.83 14.47 10.10
CA GLY A 379 6.29 14.46 10.26
C GLY A 379 6.90 13.05 10.23
N GLN A 380 6.09 11.99 10.38
CA GLN A 380 6.60 10.62 10.33
C GLN A 380 7.13 10.26 8.94
N THR A 381 6.40 10.61 7.88
CA THR A 381 6.83 10.35 6.50
C THR A 381 7.88 11.36 6.04
N GLU A 382 7.72 12.64 6.41
CA GLU A 382 8.69 13.71 6.13
C GLU A 382 10.10 13.39 6.65
N ALA A 383 10.19 12.61 7.73
CA ALA A 383 11.47 12.16 8.30
C ALA A 383 12.41 11.51 7.28
N ALA A 384 11.90 10.94 6.18
CA ALA A 384 12.69 10.38 5.09
C ALA A 384 13.71 11.38 4.53
N HIS A 385 13.38 12.68 4.47
CA HIS A 385 14.29 13.72 4.00
C HIS A 385 15.52 13.90 4.88
N ARG A 386 15.35 13.66 6.20
CA ARG A 386 16.48 13.71 7.15
C ARG A 386 17.38 12.48 7.11
N LEU A 387 16.88 11.37 6.58
CA LEU A 387 17.63 10.14 6.38
C LEU A 387 18.35 10.12 5.03
N CYS A 388 17.72 10.64 3.98
CA CYS A 388 18.23 10.67 2.61
C CYS A 388 19.02 11.96 2.34
N VAL A 389 20.04 12.23 3.15
CA VAL A 389 20.77 13.51 3.17
C VAL A 389 21.53 13.82 1.88
N ASN A 390 21.83 12.81 1.06
CA ASN A 390 22.62 12.97 -0.17
C ASN A 390 21.75 13.16 -1.43
N ILE A 391 20.43 13.15 -1.30
CA ILE A 391 19.55 13.52 -2.41
C ILE A 391 19.64 15.03 -2.64
N PRO A 392 19.94 15.52 -3.85
CA PRO A 392 19.93 16.95 -4.16
C PRO A 392 18.59 17.63 -3.85
N SER A 393 18.61 18.86 -3.37
CA SER A 393 17.41 19.59 -2.94
C SER A 393 16.38 19.81 -4.06
N ASP A 394 16.82 19.93 -5.31
CA ASP A 394 15.99 20.04 -6.50
C ASP A 394 15.30 18.71 -6.90
N ARG A 395 15.67 17.62 -6.25
CA ARG A 395 15.08 16.28 -6.39
C ARG A 395 14.25 15.87 -5.17
N GLN A 396 13.98 16.78 -4.26
CA GLN A 396 13.19 16.54 -3.06
C GLN A 396 11.93 17.40 -3.06
N ALA A 397 10.82 16.82 -2.58
CA ALA A 397 9.56 17.53 -2.38
C ALA A 397 8.82 16.97 -1.16
N HIS A 398 8.09 17.82 -0.45
CA HIS A 398 7.19 17.45 0.63
C HIS A 398 5.85 18.14 0.46
N TRP A 399 4.76 17.45 0.80
CA TRP A 399 3.41 18.02 0.78
C TRP A 399 2.59 17.52 1.97
N LEU A 400 2.14 18.45 2.81
CA LEU A 400 1.12 18.21 3.82
C LEU A 400 -0.25 18.57 3.25
N GLN A 401 -1.11 17.58 3.05
CA GLN A 401 -2.45 17.79 2.52
C GLN A 401 -3.42 18.23 3.61
N PRO A 402 -3.98 19.45 3.51
CA PRO A 402 -4.95 19.94 4.50
C PRO A 402 -6.25 19.13 4.51
N ASP A 403 -6.90 19.09 5.68
CA ASP A 403 -8.24 18.53 5.93
C ASP A 403 -8.44 17.09 5.45
N VAL A 404 -7.41 16.25 5.43
CA VAL A 404 -7.53 14.83 5.13
C VAL A 404 -6.92 13.98 6.24
N GLY A 405 -7.61 12.87 6.57
CA GLY A 405 -7.05 11.79 7.36
C GLY A 405 -6.35 10.78 6.47
N HIS A 406 -5.88 9.68 7.07
CA HIS A 406 -5.04 8.67 6.43
C HIS A 406 -5.52 8.22 5.03
N TYR A 407 -6.78 7.79 4.92
CA TYR A 407 -7.35 7.34 3.64
C TYR A 407 -7.47 8.46 2.60
N GLY A 408 -7.59 9.71 3.04
CA GLY A 408 -7.66 10.89 2.16
C GLY A 408 -6.36 11.21 1.44
N VAL A 409 -5.23 10.68 1.94
CA VAL A 409 -3.91 10.86 1.32
C VAL A 409 -3.81 10.10 -0.01
N PHE A 410 -4.48 8.96 -0.16
CA PHE A 410 -4.37 8.10 -1.34
C PHE A 410 -5.70 7.77 -2.03
N ASN A 411 -6.83 8.26 -1.52
CA ASN A 411 -8.15 8.04 -2.12
C ASN A 411 -9.09 9.24 -1.90
N GLY A 412 -10.19 9.26 -2.63
CA GLY A 412 -11.25 10.27 -2.48
C GLY A 412 -11.11 11.46 -3.43
N SER A 413 -11.97 12.47 -3.24
CA SER A 413 -12.05 13.62 -4.15
C SER A 413 -10.82 14.54 -4.05
N ARG A 414 -10.33 14.81 -2.83
CA ARG A 414 -9.14 15.65 -2.62
C ARG A 414 -7.87 14.98 -3.17
N PHE A 415 -7.72 13.68 -2.97
CA PHE A 415 -6.64 12.93 -3.60
C PHE A 415 -6.63 13.13 -5.12
N ARG A 416 -7.77 12.92 -5.77
CA ARG A 416 -7.89 13.07 -7.23
C ARG A 416 -7.68 14.50 -7.71
N ALA A 417 -8.14 15.49 -6.95
CA ALA A 417 -8.08 16.88 -7.35
C ALA A 417 -6.72 17.54 -7.07
N GLU A 418 -6.04 17.15 -6.01
CA GLU A 418 -4.90 17.89 -5.48
C GLU A 418 -3.62 17.06 -5.39
N ILE A 419 -3.69 15.82 -4.89
CA ILE A 419 -2.50 14.99 -4.63
C ILE A 419 -2.03 14.28 -5.90
N ALA A 420 -2.92 13.57 -6.60
CA ALA A 420 -2.55 12.81 -7.80
C ALA A 420 -1.96 13.67 -8.91
N PRO A 421 -2.46 14.91 -9.20
CA PRO A 421 -1.81 15.79 -10.14
C PRO A 421 -0.39 16.19 -9.72
N ARG A 422 -0.15 16.53 -8.44
CA ARG A 422 1.19 16.86 -7.92
C ARG A 422 2.18 15.70 -8.10
N ILE A 423 1.73 14.48 -7.81
CA ILE A 423 2.56 13.29 -8.03
C ILE A 423 2.86 13.12 -9.53
N SER A 424 1.86 13.28 -10.40
CA SER A 424 2.03 13.18 -11.85
C SER A 424 3.02 14.21 -12.40
N ASP A 425 2.94 15.45 -11.92
CA ASP A 425 3.86 16.54 -12.30
C ASP A 425 5.29 16.25 -11.82
N PHE A 426 5.44 15.77 -10.58
CA PHE A 426 6.73 15.37 -10.03
C PHE A 426 7.35 14.22 -10.84
N VAL A 427 6.60 13.15 -11.09
CA VAL A 427 7.02 11.99 -11.90
C VAL A 427 7.46 12.43 -13.30
N LEU A 428 6.67 13.29 -13.97
CA LEU A 428 7.00 13.78 -15.30
C LEU A 428 8.26 14.65 -15.30
N SER A 429 8.40 15.54 -14.31
CA SER A 429 9.59 16.40 -14.15
C SER A 429 10.85 15.56 -13.97
N MET A 430 10.82 14.55 -13.08
CA MET A 430 11.95 13.66 -12.84
C MET A 430 12.28 12.79 -14.05
N THR A 431 11.27 12.32 -14.80
CA THR A 431 11.48 11.58 -16.06
C THR A 431 12.21 12.44 -17.11
N LEU A 432 11.79 13.71 -17.25
CA LEU A 432 12.42 14.61 -18.22
C LEU A 432 13.86 14.95 -17.83
N SER A 433 14.11 15.17 -16.54
CA SER A 433 15.45 15.44 -16.01
C SER A 433 16.39 14.24 -16.22
N ASP A 434 15.94 13.02 -15.91
CA ASP A 434 16.72 11.80 -16.11
C ASP A 434 17.07 11.58 -17.61
N ARG A 435 16.08 11.74 -18.50
CA ARG A 435 16.30 11.65 -19.94
C ARG A 435 17.26 12.70 -20.48
N ALA A 436 17.22 13.92 -19.92
CA ALA A 436 18.16 14.98 -20.29
C ALA A 436 19.60 14.63 -19.86
N ALA A 437 19.76 14.07 -18.66
CA ALA A 437 21.06 13.63 -18.13
C ALA A 437 21.67 12.46 -18.93
N ARG A 438 20.83 11.53 -19.43
CA ARG A 438 21.26 10.35 -20.23
C ARG A 438 21.56 10.70 -21.70
N ARG A 439 21.16 11.89 -22.21
CA ARG A 439 21.51 12.30 -23.57
C ARG A 439 23.02 12.49 -23.67
N PRO A 440 23.74 11.85 -24.65
CA PRO A 440 25.14 12.11 -24.86
C PRO A 440 25.33 13.60 -25.14
N ARG A 441 26.17 14.27 -24.37
CA ARG A 441 26.64 15.62 -24.71
C ARG A 441 27.32 15.52 -26.06
N ASN A 442 26.58 15.75 -27.14
CA ASN A 442 27.13 15.84 -28.48
C ASN A 442 28.24 16.89 -28.45
N GLY A 443 29.45 16.43 -28.78
CA GLY A 443 30.70 17.12 -28.63
C GLY A 443 30.66 18.58 -29.03
N ALA A 444 31.21 19.37 -28.17
CA ALA A 444 31.76 20.65 -28.57
C ALA A 444 32.68 20.39 -29.77
N LYS A 445 32.20 20.62 -30.98
CA LYS A 445 33.06 20.69 -32.16
C LYS A 445 34.03 21.83 -31.92
N ASN A 446 35.24 21.49 -31.51
CA ASN A 446 36.37 22.40 -31.53
C ASN A 446 36.54 22.88 -32.96
N GLY A 447 35.95 24.01 -33.26
CA GLY A 447 36.27 24.78 -34.46
C GLY A 447 37.64 25.41 -34.32
N ALA A 448 38.70 24.63 -34.40
CA ALA A 448 40.01 25.12 -34.65
C ALA A 448 40.00 25.61 -36.12
N LYS A 449 39.72 26.87 -36.35
CA LYS A 449 40.01 27.55 -37.60
C LYS A 449 41.52 27.60 -37.73
N ASN A 450 42.08 26.71 -38.56
CA ASN A 450 43.41 26.87 -39.13
C ASN A 450 43.46 28.17 -39.94
N VAL A 451 43.99 29.23 -39.36
CA VAL A 451 44.41 30.41 -40.09
C VAL A 451 45.70 30.03 -40.84
N ARG A 452 45.58 29.70 -42.12
CA ARG A 452 46.71 29.65 -43.02
C ARG A 452 47.19 31.08 -43.24
N VAL A 453 48.34 31.44 -42.69
CA VAL A 453 49.11 32.66 -43.05
C VAL A 453 49.84 32.30 -44.36
N SER A 454 49.35 32.87 -45.48
CA SER A 454 50.07 32.88 -46.73
C SER A 454 51.21 33.94 -46.65
N GLY A 455 52.41 33.53 -46.44
CA GLY A 455 53.57 34.38 -46.58
C GLY A 455 54.02 34.44 -48.07
N ASN A 456 53.84 35.59 -48.69
CA ASN A 456 54.44 35.92 -49.95
C ASN A 456 55.90 36.24 -49.78
N GLY A 457 56.79 35.48 -50.41
CA GLY A 457 58.22 35.79 -50.51
C GLY A 457 58.43 36.86 -51.54
N ALA A 458 59.24 37.85 -51.23
CA ALA A 458 59.93 38.73 -52.17
C ALA A 458 61.43 38.62 -51.94
N ALA A 459 62.10 38.16 -52.95
CA ALA A 459 63.52 38.12 -53.03
C ALA A 459 64.08 39.55 -53.26
N LEU A 460 65.19 39.88 -52.63
CA LEU A 460 66.11 40.90 -53.12
C LEU A 460 67.56 40.47 -52.83
N ARG A 461 68.35 40.63 -53.91
CA ARG A 461 69.79 40.27 -54.08
C ARG A 461 70.70 41.27 -53.41
N SER A 462 71.91 40.82 -53.31
CA SER A 462 73.25 41.50 -53.37
C SER A 462 73.75 42.18 -52.07
N ALA A 463 74.82 41.77 -51.56
CA ALA A 463 76.25 41.87 -51.87
C ALA A 463 77.05 41.07 -50.82
#